data_4021ca72e4a347b35b302aae3ce34cb4
#
_entry.id   4021ca72e4a347b35b302aae3ce34cb4
#
_cell.length_a   1.000
_cell.length_b   1.000
_cell.length_c   1.000
_cell.angle_alpha   90.00
_cell.angle_beta   90.00
_cell.angle_gamma   90.00
#
_symmetry.space_group_name_H-M   'P 1'
#
loop_
_entity.id
_entity.type
_entity.pdbx_description
1 polymer ?
#
loop_
_entity_poly.entity_id
_entity_poly.type
_entity_poly.pdbx_seq_one_letter_code
_entity_poly.pdbx_strand_id
1 'polypeptide(L)'
;MKNGKLTAKCLGIITDKQDRECLQKATANDIPSIVVDRKTDEPPEEYDMRLTAAIRTLQARSQASGTPVIALMGWLHILSPVFLMQFRSHVINVHPSLLPKYGGKGMYGNHVHKAVLQAKETESGISLHMVEQEVDTGKVLIQKTCPVYPDDSADTLRLRVQGLEKEWYPRLLEMMERGEVRL
;
A
#
# COMPACT_ATOMS: atom_id res chain seq x y z
N MET A 1 -10.59 10.92 -6.72
CA MET A 1 -10.25 12.17 -7.42
C MET A 1 -11.35 12.63 -8.38
N LYS A 2 -11.83 11.82 -9.34
CA LYS A 2 -12.94 12.25 -10.24
C LYS A 2 -14.26 12.63 -9.53
N ASN A 3 -14.46 12.24 -8.27
CA ASN A 3 -15.69 12.53 -7.50
C ASN A 3 -15.57 13.76 -6.58
N GLY A 4 -14.53 14.57 -6.71
CA GLY A 4 -14.37 15.85 -5.98
C GLY A 4 -14.16 15.73 -4.47
N LYS A 5 -13.92 14.52 -3.94
CA LYS A 5 -13.75 14.30 -2.50
C LYS A 5 -12.33 14.52 -2.01
N LEU A 6 -11.33 14.27 -2.86
CA LEU A 6 -9.92 14.42 -2.54
C LEU A 6 -9.30 15.49 -3.46
N THR A 7 -8.71 16.53 -2.89
CA THR A 7 -8.06 17.62 -3.64
C THR A 7 -6.57 17.36 -3.86
N ALA A 8 -5.98 16.47 -3.06
CA ALA A 8 -4.60 16.04 -3.21
C ALA A 8 -4.30 15.56 -4.63
N LYS A 9 -3.17 16.02 -5.18
CA LYS A 9 -2.75 15.68 -6.54
C LYS A 9 -2.08 14.31 -6.56
N CYS A 10 -2.57 13.41 -7.42
CA CYS A 10 -1.84 12.17 -7.73
C CYS A 10 -0.63 12.53 -8.60
N LEU A 11 0.57 12.33 -8.10
CA LEU A 11 1.80 12.61 -8.84
C LEU A 11 2.08 11.55 -9.91
N GLY A 12 1.64 10.33 -9.70
CA GLY A 12 1.80 9.22 -10.62
C GLY A 12 1.75 7.86 -9.95
N ILE A 13 1.92 6.83 -10.75
CA ILE A 13 1.99 5.42 -10.32
C ILE A 13 3.39 4.88 -10.65
N ILE A 14 3.97 4.15 -9.71
CA ILE A 14 5.20 3.38 -9.93
C ILE A 14 4.87 1.91 -9.74
N THR A 15 5.33 1.08 -10.64
CA THR A 15 5.14 -0.39 -10.58
C THR A 15 6.44 -1.12 -10.92
N ASP A 16 6.53 -2.36 -10.45
CA ASP A 16 7.68 -3.23 -10.64
C ASP A 16 7.67 -4.01 -11.97
N LYS A 17 6.56 -3.96 -12.74
CA LYS A 17 6.40 -4.72 -13.99
C LYS A 17 5.50 -3.99 -14.98
N GLN A 18 5.76 -4.25 -16.28
CA GLN A 18 4.99 -3.68 -17.40
C GLN A 18 3.57 -4.23 -17.55
N ASP A 19 3.32 -5.44 -17.08
CA ASP A 19 2.04 -6.15 -17.26
C ASP A 19 1.00 -5.87 -16.17
N ARG A 20 1.24 -4.88 -15.29
CA ARG A 20 0.32 -4.55 -14.20
C ARG A 20 -0.92 -3.81 -14.70
N GLU A 21 -2.11 -4.28 -14.31
CA GLU A 21 -3.39 -3.62 -14.63
C GLU A 21 -3.45 -2.15 -14.21
N CYS A 22 -2.70 -1.76 -13.18
CA CYS A 22 -2.67 -0.37 -12.71
C CYS A 22 -2.15 0.60 -13.79
N LEU A 23 -1.29 0.14 -14.71
CA LEU A 23 -0.80 0.95 -15.83
C LEU A 23 -1.91 1.30 -16.82
N GLN A 24 -2.79 0.33 -17.15
CA GLN A 24 -3.95 0.59 -18.01
C GLN A 24 -4.89 1.61 -17.36
N LYS A 25 -5.14 1.46 -16.06
CA LYS A 25 -5.96 2.41 -15.28
C LYS A 25 -5.31 3.79 -15.20
N ALA A 26 -3.99 3.86 -15.07
CA ALA A 26 -3.25 5.12 -15.09
C ALA A 26 -3.43 5.84 -16.43
N THR A 27 -3.18 5.14 -17.54
CA THR A 27 -3.35 5.67 -18.91
C THR A 27 -4.77 6.16 -19.15
N ALA A 28 -5.79 5.38 -18.80
CA ALA A 28 -7.19 5.74 -18.95
C ALA A 28 -7.62 6.97 -18.12
N ASN A 29 -6.81 7.41 -17.17
CA ASN A 29 -7.09 8.54 -16.30
C ASN A 29 -6.04 9.66 -16.41
N ASP A 30 -5.18 9.64 -17.43
CA ASP A 30 -4.10 10.59 -17.66
C ASP A 30 -3.15 10.74 -16.46
N ILE A 31 -2.94 9.64 -15.72
CA ILE A 31 -2.02 9.59 -14.57
C ILE A 31 -0.63 9.17 -15.07
N PRO A 32 0.42 9.97 -14.83
CA PRO A 32 1.78 9.58 -15.18
C PRO A 32 2.17 8.26 -14.52
N SER A 33 2.91 7.41 -15.23
CA SER A 33 3.40 6.15 -14.69
C SER A 33 4.86 5.90 -15.04
N ILE A 34 5.57 5.23 -14.15
CA ILE A 34 6.95 4.79 -14.35
C ILE A 34 7.04 3.33 -13.94
N VAL A 35 7.66 2.53 -14.78
CA VAL A 35 8.00 1.14 -14.46
C VAL A 35 9.46 1.09 -14.00
N VAL A 36 9.67 0.52 -12.82
CA VAL A 36 10.99 0.28 -12.23
C VAL A 36 11.14 -1.22 -12.04
N ASP A 37 11.50 -1.93 -13.08
CA ASP A 37 11.69 -3.39 -13.04
C ASP A 37 12.79 -3.75 -12.05
N ARG A 38 12.52 -4.68 -11.14
CA ARG A 38 13.54 -5.24 -10.28
C ARG A 38 14.37 -6.25 -11.07
N LYS A 39 15.69 -6.04 -11.10
CA LYS A 39 16.62 -6.95 -11.75
C LYS A 39 16.84 -8.19 -10.89
N THR A 40 17.20 -9.30 -11.53
CA THR A 40 17.65 -10.50 -10.82
C THR A 40 18.89 -10.17 -9.99
N ASP A 41 18.91 -10.63 -8.74
CA ASP A 41 20.03 -10.42 -7.80
C ASP A 41 20.38 -8.95 -7.50
N GLU A 42 19.50 -8.00 -7.84
CA GLU A 42 19.71 -6.60 -7.50
C GLU A 42 19.58 -6.38 -5.97
N PRO A 43 20.60 -5.76 -5.34
CA PRO A 43 20.54 -5.38 -3.94
C PRO A 43 19.30 -4.48 -3.66
N PRO A 44 18.61 -4.67 -2.52
CA PRO A 44 17.45 -3.84 -2.18
C PRO A 44 17.74 -2.35 -2.24
N GLU A 45 18.91 -1.92 -1.79
CA GLU A 45 19.31 -0.51 -1.76
C GLU A 45 19.45 0.09 -3.16
N GLU A 46 19.96 -0.68 -4.13
CA GLU A 46 20.10 -0.23 -5.53
C GLU A 46 18.71 -0.08 -6.18
N TYR A 47 17.84 -1.06 -5.95
CA TYR A 47 16.46 -0.97 -6.41
C TYR A 47 15.74 0.25 -5.81
N ASP A 48 15.88 0.48 -4.52
CA ASP A 48 15.27 1.59 -3.80
C ASP A 48 15.82 2.96 -4.23
N MET A 49 17.09 3.04 -4.63
CA MET A 49 17.64 4.25 -5.25
C MET A 49 16.92 4.56 -6.59
N ARG A 50 16.63 3.55 -7.41
CA ARG A 50 15.87 3.73 -8.66
C ARG A 50 14.41 4.10 -8.40
N LEU A 51 13.78 3.52 -7.38
CA LEU A 51 12.44 3.91 -6.92
C LEU A 51 12.44 5.39 -6.49
N THR A 52 13.41 5.78 -5.67
CA THR A 52 13.57 7.17 -5.23
C THR A 52 13.71 8.13 -6.40
N ALA A 53 14.54 7.79 -7.39
CA ALA A 53 14.70 8.61 -8.59
C ALA A 53 13.40 8.72 -9.40
N ALA A 54 12.62 7.64 -9.50
CA ALA A 54 11.32 7.64 -10.16
C ALA A 54 10.31 8.55 -9.42
N ILE A 55 10.25 8.48 -8.08
CA ILE A 55 9.40 9.35 -7.26
C ILE A 55 9.76 10.82 -7.48
N ARG A 56 11.05 11.16 -7.42
CA ARG A 56 11.54 12.53 -7.64
C ARG A 56 11.23 13.02 -9.06
N THR A 57 11.29 12.14 -10.06
CA THR A 57 10.91 12.47 -11.45
C THR A 57 9.43 12.82 -11.55
N LEU A 58 8.54 12.05 -10.93
CA LEU A 58 7.11 12.34 -10.90
C LEU A 58 6.84 13.65 -10.14
N GLN A 59 7.50 13.87 -9.03
CA GLN A 59 7.37 15.09 -8.24
C GLN A 59 7.79 16.33 -9.04
N ALA A 60 8.94 16.28 -9.70
CA ALA A 60 9.44 17.37 -10.54
C ALA A 60 8.49 17.68 -11.71
N ARG A 61 7.99 16.66 -12.41
CA ARG A 61 7.01 16.82 -13.51
C ARG A 61 5.70 17.47 -13.04
N SER A 62 5.30 17.20 -11.80
CA SER A 62 4.06 17.74 -11.23
C SER A 62 4.20 19.14 -10.68
N GLN A 63 5.44 19.66 -10.53
CA GLN A 63 5.78 20.88 -9.81
C GLN A 63 5.28 20.90 -8.36
N ALA A 64 5.09 19.72 -7.77
CA ALA A 64 4.64 19.60 -6.38
C ALA A 64 5.77 19.90 -5.40
N SER A 65 5.47 20.69 -4.39
CA SER A 65 6.37 21.00 -3.28
C SER A 65 6.11 20.06 -2.09
N GLY A 66 7.08 19.93 -1.21
CA GLY A 66 6.97 19.09 -0.01
C GLY A 66 7.29 17.61 -0.26
N THR A 67 7.18 16.80 0.78
CA THR A 67 7.41 15.35 0.70
C THR A 67 6.12 14.65 0.27
N PRO A 68 6.14 13.83 -0.80
CA PRO A 68 4.95 13.12 -1.24
C PRO A 68 4.59 12.01 -0.26
N VAL A 69 3.29 11.74 -0.10
CA VAL A 69 2.81 10.51 0.54
C VAL A 69 2.92 9.37 -0.45
N ILE A 70 3.57 8.30 -0.04
CA ILE A 70 3.77 7.08 -0.82
C ILE A 70 2.79 6.03 -0.31
N ALA A 71 1.82 5.68 -1.15
CA ALA A 71 0.78 4.71 -0.85
C ALA A 71 1.14 3.35 -1.48
N LEU A 72 1.52 2.37 -0.65
CA LEU A 72 1.82 1.02 -1.11
C LEU A 72 0.52 0.22 -1.27
N MET A 73 0.32 -0.36 -2.45
CA MET A 73 -0.87 -1.14 -2.80
C MET A 73 -0.44 -2.44 -3.47
N GLY A 74 -0.55 -3.56 -2.76
CA GLY A 74 -0.08 -4.86 -3.27
C GLY A 74 1.44 -4.89 -3.50
N TRP A 75 2.18 -4.11 -2.75
CA TRP A 75 3.64 -4.04 -2.79
C TRP A 75 4.22 -5.18 -1.95
N LEU A 76 5.13 -5.97 -2.53
CA LEU A 76 5.68 -7.18 -1.90
C LEU A 76 7.17 -7.05 -1.53
N HIS A 77 7.85 -6.03 -2.01
CA HIS A 77 9.26 -5.84 -1.71
C HIS A 77 9.43 -5.11 -0.37
N ILE A 78 10.38 -5.58 0.44
CA ILE A 78 10.77 -4.89 1.67
C ILE A 78 11.61 -3.68 1.27
N LEU A 79 11.19 -2.50 1.70
CA LEU A 79 11.90 -1.25 1.46
C LEU A 79 13.10 -1.13 2.40
N SER A 80 14.22 -0.68 1.88
CA SER A 80 15.45 -0.52 2.67
C SER A 80 15.34 0.62 3.70
N PRO A 81 16.14 0.59 4.76
CA PRO A 81 16.21 1.69 5.73
C PRO A 81 16.56 3.02 5.06
N VAL A 82 17.41 2.99 4.02
CA VAL A 82 17.81 4.19 3.28
C VAL A 82 16.63 4.84 2.57
N PHE A 83 15.75 4.05 1.95
CA PHE A 83 14.51 4.54 1.34
C PHE A 83 13.58 5.14 2.41
N LEU A 84 13.33 4.39 3.49
CA LEU A 84 12.44 4.85 4.56
C LEU A 84 12.95 6.12 5.24
N MET A 85 14.27 6.29 5.38
CA MET A 85 14.84 7.54 5.90
C MET A 85 14.59 8.75 5.00
N GLN A 86 14.55 8.56 3.67
CA GLN A 86 14.29 9.66 2.72
C GLN A 86 12.83 10.14 2.74
N PHE A 87 11.90 9.21 3.02
CA PHE A 87 10.47 9.48 3.01
C PHE A 87 9.84 9.28 4.40
N ARG A 88 10.56 9.63 5.45
CA ARG A 88 10.13 9.47 6.86
C ARG A 88 8.67 9.84 7.06
N SER A 89 7.93 8.97 7.72
CA SER A 89 6.52 9.17 8.07
C SER A 89 5.58 9.43 6.89
N HIS A 90 6.02 9.21 5.64
CA HIS A 90 5.22 9.46 4.44
C HIS A 90 4.95 8.20 3.62
N VAL A 91 5.34 7.02 4.13
CA VAL A 91 5.06 5.73 3.48
C VAL A 91 3.98 5.01 4.26
N ILE A 92 2.88 4.72 3.59
CA ILE A 92 1.73 4.00 4.16
C ILE A 92 1.47 2.72 3.37
N ASN A 93 1.03 1.68 4.08
CA ASN A 93 0.69 0.39 3.49
C ASN A 93 -0.68 -0.08 3.96
N VAL A 94 -1.33 -0.93 3.17
CA VAL A 94 -2.49 -1.70 3.59
C VAL A 94 -2.08 -3.16 3.79
N HIS A 95 -2.26 -3.67 5.00
CA HIS A 95 -2.06 -5.07 5.34
C HIS A 95 -3.41 -5.77 5.47
N PRO A 96 -3.61 -6.96 4.86
CA PRO A 96 -4.91 -7.61 4.76
C PRO A 96 -5.28 -8.41 6.02
N SER A 97 -4.94 -7.90 7.21
CA SER A 97 -5.34 -8.44 8.51
C SER A 97 -5.48 -7.34 9.56
N LEU A 98 -5.92 -7.73 10.75
CA LEU A 98 -5.98 -6.89 11.93
C LEU A 98 -4.64 -6.96 12.70
N LEU A 99 -3.67 -6.11 12.30
CA LEU A 99 -2.36 -6.06 12.97
C LEU A 99 -2.50 -5.84 14.49
N PRO A 100 -1.63 -6.44 15.29
CA PRO A 100 -0.40 -7.17 14.91
C PRO A 100 -0.63 -8.64 14.50
N LYS A 101 -1.86 -9.17 14.59
CA LYS A 101 -2.15 -10.55 14.18
C LYS A 101 -1.91 -10.71 12.68
N TYR A 102 -1.28 -11.82 12.31
CA TYR A 102 -1.02 -12.18 10.89
C TYR A 102 -0.23 -11.12 10.12
N GLY A 103 0.63 -10.35 10.80
CA GLY A 103 1.63 -9.46 10.21
C GLY A 103 3.02 -10.07 10.18
N GLY A 104 3.97 -9.35 9.57
CA GLY A 104 5.38 -9.70 9.57
C GLY A 104 5.81 -10.57 8.38
N LYS A 105 7.06 -11.02 8.44
CA LYS A 105 7.72 -11.73 7.33
C LYS A 105 6.95 -12.97 6.89
N GLY A 106 6.64 -13.06 5.60
CA GLY A 106 5.91 -14.20 5.02
C GLY A 106 4.39 -14.05 5.03
N MET A 107 3.84 -13.05 5.72
CA MET A 107 2.41 -12.79 5.79
C MET A 107 1.97 -11.82 4.69
N TYR A 108 1.69 -12.35 3.51
CA TYR A 108 1.21 -11.59 2.35
C TYR A 108 0.26 -12.42 1.47
N GLY A 109 -0.58 -11.74 0.71
CA GLY A 109 -1.52 -12.40 -0.22
C GLY A 109 -2.38 -13.46 0.46
N ASN A 110 -2.54 -14.61 -0.18
CA ASN A 110 -3.37 -15.70 0.36
C ASN A 110 -2.80 -16.37 1.63
N HIS A 111 -1.52 -16.17 1.96
CA HIS A 111 -0.96 -16.74 3.20
C HIS A 111 -1.66 -16.19 4.45
N VAL A 112 -1.96 -14.88 4.44
CA VAL A 112 -2.69 -14.23 5.53
C VAL A 112 -4.08 -14.84 5.71
N HIS A 113 -4.85 -14.94 4.63
CA HIS A 113 -6.22 -15.46 4.70
C HIS A 113 -6.27 -16.93 5.10
N LYS A 114 -5.33 -17.75 4.61
CA LYS A 114 -5.19 -19.15 5.05
C LYS A 114 -4.89 -19.23 6.54
N ALA A 115 -3.98 -18.41 7.06
CA ALA A 115 -3.62 -18.39 8.47
C ALA A 115 -4.82 -18.00 9.36
N VAL A 116 -5.59 -16.97 8.95
CA VAL A 116 -6.82 -16.56 9.62
C VAL A 116 -7.84 -17.70 9.69
N LEU A 117 -8.09 -18.40 8.57
CA LEU A 117 -9.01 -19.53 8.51
C LEU A 117 -8.54 -20.73 9.33
N GLN A 118 -7.24 -21.06 9.28
CA GLN A 118 -6.64 -22.14 10.09
C GLN A 118 -6.75 -21.88 11.59
N ALA A 119 -6.62 -20.61 11.99
CA ALA A 119 -6.81 -20.19 13.38
C ALA A 119 -8.27 -20.14 13.82
N LYS A 120 -9.22 -20.41 12.92
CA LYS A 120 -10.68 -20.35 13.17
C LYS A 120 -11.11 -18.99 13.75
N GLU A 121 -10.49 -17.90 13.28
CA GLU A 121 -10.93 -16.57 13.66
C GLU A 121 -12.34 -16.31 13.14
N THR A 122 -13.10 -15.55 13.90
CA THR A 122 -14.46 -15.13 13.51
C THR A 122 -14.50 -13.79 12.79
N GLU A 123 -13.37 -13.06 12.85
CA GLU A 123 -13.17 -11.75 12.22
C GLU A 123 -11.82 -11.67 11.54
N SER A 124 -11.78 -10.95 10.44
CA SER A 124 -10.59 -10.51 9.73
C SER A 124 -10.75 -9.04 9.34
N GLY A 125 -9.88 -8.52 8.49
CA GLY A 125 -10.01 -7.14 8.05
C GLY A 125 -8.76 -6.58 7.42
N ILE A 126 -8.60 -5.26 7.53
CA ILE A 126 -7.44 -4.52 7.05
C ILE A 126 -6.83 -3.66 8.14
N SER A 127 -5.54 -3.41 8.02
CA SER A 127 -4.83 -2.39 8.76
C SER A 127 -4.11 -1.47 7.78
N LEU A 128 -4.49 -0.19 7.77
CA LEU A 128 -3.75 0.87 7.10
C LEU A 128 -2.74 1.41 8.11
N HIS A 129 -1.46 1.32 7.81
CA HIS A 129 -0.40 1.61 8.78
C HIS A 129 0.78 2.32 8.13
N MET A 130 1.57 2.98 8.95
CA MET A 130 2.87 3.52 8.57
C MET A 130 3.84 2.39 8.26
N VAL A 131 4.71 2.58 7.28
CA VAL A 131 5.77 1.63 7.00
C VAL A 131 7.02 2.02 7.77
N GLU A 132 7.52 1.08 8.54
CA GLU A 132 8.75 1.20 9.32
C GLU A 132 9.76 0.11 8.92
N GLN A 133 10.94 0.11 9.53
CA GLN A 133 12.02 -0.80 9.18
C GLN A 133 11.65 -2.28 9.41
N GLU A 134 10.93 -2.56 10.49
CA GLU A 134 10.38 -3.90 10.73
C GLU A 134 9.04 -4.05 10.01
N VAL A 135 8.84 -5.20 9.36
CA VAL A 135 7.67 -5.45 8.53
C VAL A 135 6.40 -5.45 9.40
N ASP A 136 5.42 -4.64 9.00
CA ASP A 136 4.07 -4.52 9.58
C ASP A 136 4.03 -4.08 11.06
N THR A 137 5.09 -3.44 11.57
CA THR A 137 5.17 -2.96 12.97
C THR A 137 4.84 -1.49 13.13
N GLY A 138 4.75 -0.73 12.05
CA GLY A 138 4.51 0.70 12.10
C GLY A 138 3.11 1.06 12.66
N LYS A 139 2.99 2.30 13.11
CA LYS A 139 1.76 2.84 13.70
C LYS A 139 0.55 2.56 12.82
N VAL A 140 -0.45 1.89 13.36
CA VAL A 140 -1.74 1.67 12.70
C VAL A 140 -2.53 2.98 12.69
N LEU A 141 -2.95 3.40 11.51
CA LEU A 141 -3.74 4.61 11.28
C LEU A 141 -5.23 4.32 11.28
N ILE A 142 -5.64 3.24 10.62
CA ILE A 142 -7.03 2.77 10.55
C ILE A 142 -7.03 1.24 10.54
N GLN A 143 -7.98 0.65 11.27
CA GLN A 143 -8.37 -0.76 11.12
C GLN A 143 -9.84 -0.87 10.79
N LYS A 144 -10.19 -1.84 9.94
CA LYS A 144 -11.57 -2.19 9.62
C LYS A 144 -11.74 -3.69 9.59
N THR A 145 -12.81 -4.14 10.22
CA THR A 145 -13.13 -5.57 10.34
C THR A 145 -14.13 -6.03 9.30
N CYS A 146 -14.09 -7.31 8.98
CA CYS A 146 -15.14 -8.04 8.29
C CYS A 146 -15.32 -9.42 8.93
N PRO A 147 -16.52 -10.01 8.84
CA PRO A 147 -16.74 -11.35 9.36
C PRO A 147 -15.98 -12.41 8.56
N VAL A 148 -15.60 -13.49 9.24
CA VAL A 148 -15.13 -14.75 8.64
C VAL A 148 -16.26 -15.76 8.78
N TYR A 149 -16.73 -16.31 7.68
CA TYR A 149 -17.82 -17.28 7.68
C TYR A 149 -17.28 -18.72 7.71
N PRO A 150 -18.06 -19.68 8.26
CA PRO A 150 -17.63 -21.07 8.39
C PRO A 150 -17.31 -21.75 7.03
N ASP A 151 -17.91 -21.29 5.95
CA ASP A 151 -17.76 -21.79 4.58
C ASP A 151 -16.77 -20.97 3.74
N ASP A 152 -16.05 -20.01 4.34
CA ASP A 152 -15.07 -19.22 3.62
C ASP A 152 -13.88 -20.07 3.15
N SER A 153 -13.52 -19.85 1.90
CA SER A 153 -12.20 -20.17 1.37
C SER A 153 -11.25 -18.97 1.52
N ALA A 154 -9.96 -19.18 1.35
CA ALA A 154 -8.99 -18.09 1.34
C ALA A 154 -9.31 -17.04 0.26
N ASP A 155 -9.89 -17.45 -0.86
CA ASP A 155 -10.25 -16.54 -1.96
C ASP A 155 -11.51 -15.73 -1.65
N THR A 156 -12.54 -16.31 -1.03
CA THR A 156 -13.76 -15.58 -0.64
C THR A 156 -13.45 -14.56 0.44
N LEU A 157 -12.65 -14.94 1.44
CA LEU A 157 -12.20 -14.01 2.48
C LEU A 157 -11.33 -12.90 1.89
N ARG A 158 -10.39 -13.24 0.97
CA ARG A 158 -9.56 -12.26 0.27
C ARG A 158 -10.40 -11.21 -0.47
N LEU A 159 -11.41 -11.63 -1.22
CA LEU A 159 -12.28 -10.71 -1.95
C LEU A 159 -13.03 -9.75 -1.03
N ARG A 160 -13.48 -10.25 0.15
CA ARG A 160 -14.16 -9.44 1.17
C ARG A 160 -13.20 -8.40 1.76
N VAL A 161 -11.98 -8.80 2.11
CA VAL A 161 -10.94 -7.91 2.63
C VAL A 161 -10.53 -6.87 1.60
N GLN A 162 -10.35 -7.26 0.32
CA GLN A 162 -10.07 -6.31 -0.76
C GLN A 162 -11.19 -5.30 -0.99
N GLY A 163 -12.43 -5.64 -0.66
CA GLY A 163 -13.54 -4.69 -0.62
C GLY A 163 -13.27 -3.55 0.36
N LEU A 164 -12.79 -3.90 1.57
CA LEU A 164 -12.40 -2.91 2.58
C LEU A 164 -11.20 -2.07 2.14
N GLU A 165 -10.18 -2.67 1.49
CA GLU A 165 -9.02 -1.93 0.98
C GLU A 165 -9.45 -0.84 -0.01
N LYS A 166 -10.31 -1.19 -0.97
CA LYS A 166 -10.82 -0.27 -2.00
C LYS A 166 -11.65 0.87 -1.40
N GLU A 167 -12.36 0.59 -0.33
CA GLU A 167 -13.19 1.58 0.37
C GLU A 167 -12.36 2.50 1.26
N TRP A 168 -11.47 1.93 2.08
CA TRP A 168 -10.83 2.66 3.17
C TRP A 168 -9.50 3.31 2.82
N TYR A 169 -8.79 2.84 1.80
CA TYR A 169 -7.55 3.51 1.39
C TYR A 169 -7.80 4.94 0.90
N PRO A 170 -8.77 5.19 -0.01
CA PRO A 170 -9.12 6.56 -0.40
C PRO A 170 -9.63 7.40 0.77
N ARG A 171 -10.42 6.81 1.69
CA ARG A 171 -10.91 7.52 2.88
C ARG A 171 -9.80 7.93 3.83
N LEU A 172 -8.78 7.09 4.01
CA LEU A 172 -7.60 7.48 4.79
C LEU A 172 -6.94 8.73 4.19
N LEU A 173 -6.74 8.76 2.87
CA LEU A 173 -6.14 9.92 2.19
C LEU A 173 -7.00 11.18 2.35
N GLU A 174 -8.33 11.06 2.29
CA GLU A 174 -9.26 12.18 2.56
C GLU A 174 -9.15 12.67 4.03
N MET A 175 -9.06 11.75 4.99
CA MET A 175 -8.91 12.09 6.42
C MET A 175 -7.56 12.76 6.70
N MET A 176 -6.49 12.32 6.03
CA MET A 176 -5.18 12.96 6.10
C MET A 176 -5.22 14.38 5.54
N GLU A 177 -5.87 14.58 4.40
CA GLU A 177 -6.03 15.91 3.79
C GLU A 177 -6.79 16.88 4.71
N ARG A 178 -7.78 16.38 5.45
CA ARG A 178 -8.54 17.19 6.43
C ARG A 178 -7.81 17.36 7.78
N GLY A 179 -6.65 16.73 7.96
CA GLY A 179 -5.91 16.77 9.22
C GLY A 179 -6.53 15.91 10.35
N GLU A 180 -7.50 15.06 10.03
CA GLU A 180 -8.14 14.13 10.98
C GLU A 180 -7.19 12.96 11.34
N VAL A 181 -6.32 12.57 10.41
CA VAL A 181 -5.24 11.61 10.62
C VAL A 181 -3.91 12.25 10.27
N ARG A 182 -2.95 12.19 11.20
CA ARG A 182 -1.59 12.70 11.02
C ARG A 182 -0.59 11.56 10.96
N LEU A 183 0.33 11.66 10.01
CA LEU A 183 1.49 10.77 9.85
C LEU A 183 2.52 11.01 10.95
#